data_cdbdd29dd19016a997218bdf553822c0
#
_entry.id   cdbdd29dd19016a997218bdf553822c0
#
_cell.length_a   1.000
_cell.length_b   1.000
_cell.length_c   1.000
_cell.angle_alpha   90.00
_cell.angle_beta   90.00
_cell.angle_gamma   90.00
#
_symmetry.space_group_name_H-M   'P 1'
#
loop_
_entity.id
_entity.type
_entity.pdbx_description
1 polymer ?
#
loop_
_entity_poly.entity_id
_entity_poly.type
_entity_poly.pdbx_seq_one_letter_code
_entity_poly.pdbx_strand_id
1 'polypeptide(L)'
;MAGIKSTMDLVMERAARMGMATPDEMRHEERLKKGMQSTAEYLNGTKPSLAAILGEHEPSEHASIRKGMLTSLLRNLFLPRDEEGTKRIERAVRGIIELNKDTPDIAALCQELQTITSQYGQHRTQLYDQLKEQMRMQIEQMLMRKGMKADTSKIDPTMEPQFKEQWTRLEMDLDGQYGQALEQFKAQLKDWTGV
;
A
#
# COMPACT_ATOMS: atom_id res chain seq x y z
N MET A 1 25.11 -1.63 -54.04
CA MET A 1 25.06 -2.86 -53.22
C MET A 1 24.65 -2.45 -51.79
N ALA A 2 23.42 -2.81 -51.41
CA ALA A 2 22.99 -2.54 -50.04
C ALA A 2 23.63 -3.60 -49.12
N GLY A 3 24.52 -3.14 -48.24
CA GLY A 3 25.18 -4.02 -47.26
C GLY A 3 24.13 -4.62 -46.32
N ILE A 4 24.17 -5.93 -46.14
CA ILE A 4 23.37 -6.65 -45.15
C ILE A 4 23.81 -6.20 -43.77
N LYS A 5 23.01 -5.42 -43.07
CA LYS A 5 23.27 -5.00 -41.69
C LYS A 5 23.28 -6.24 -40.80
N SER A 6 24.31 -6.38 -39.99
CA SER A 6 24.37 -7.43 -38.95
C SER A 6 23.19 -7.28 -37.97
N THR A 7 22.73 -8.41 -37.42
CA THR A 7 21.72 -8.41 -36.35
C THR A 7 22.14 -7.52 -35.18
N MET A 8 23.44 -7.41 -34.94
CA MET A 8 24.07 -6.55 -33.93
C MET A 8 23.94 -5.07 -34.31
N ASP A 9 24.12 -4.71 -35.58
CA ASP A 9 23.95 -3.33 -36.08
C ASP A 9 22.47 -2.88 -35.97
N LEU A 10 21.51 -3.79 -36.22
CA LEU A 10 20.07 -3.54 -36.04
C LEU A 10 19.73 -3.35 -34.58
N VAL A 11 20.32 -4.11 -33.68
CA VAL A 11 20.12 -3.97 -32.22
C VAL A 11 20.72 -2.67 -31.71
N MET A 12 21.91 -2.32 -32.16
CA MET A 12 22.60 -1.05 -31.82
C MET A 12 21.85 0.15 -32.40
N GLU A 13 21.35 0.07 -33.63
CA GLU A 13 20.51 1.13 -34.21
C GLU A 13 19.17 1.28 -33.49
N ARG A 14 18.57 0.18 -33.04
CA ARG A 14 17.35 0.18 -32.24
C ARG A 14 17.60 0.72 -30.83
N ALA A 15 18.71 0.39 -30.21
CA ALA A 15 19.14 0.94 -28.93
C ALA A 15 19.47 2.45 -29.03
N ALA A 16 20.08 2.90 -30.14
CA ALA A 16 20.33 4.32 -30.41
C ALA A 16 19.02 5.08 -30.74
N ARG A 17 18.03 4.43 -31.32
CA ARG A 17 16.66 4.99 -31.53
C ARG A 17 15.77 4.92 -30.31
N MET A 18 16.04 4.07 -29.34
CA MET A 18 15.47 4.12 -27.98
C MET A 18 16.20 5.26 -27.26
N GLY A 19 15.81 6.48 -27.62
CA GLY A 19 16.52 7.71 -27.46
C GLY A 19 17.07 7.92 -26.05
N MET A 20 18.23 8.54 -25.97
CA MET A 20 18.62 9.30 -24.78
C MET A 20 17.45 10.22 -24.42
N ALA A 21 16.95 10.09 -23.20
CA ALA A 21 15.86 10.95 -22.70
C ALA A 21 16.26 12.42 -22.98
N THR A 22 15.34 13.18 -23.51
CA THR A 22 15.58 14.61 -23.76
C THR A 22 15.88 15.32 -22.45
N PRO A 23 16.61 16.44 -22.47
CA PRO A 23 16.88 17.21 -21.24
C PRO A 23 15.60 17.59 -20.48
N ASP A 24 14.47 17.75 -21.18
CA ASP A 24 13.18 18.05 -20.58
C ASP A 24 12.56 16.84 -19.90
N GLU A 25 12.65 15.66 -20.51
CA GLU A 25 12.21 14.39 -19.90
C GLU A 25 13.06 14.05 -18.67
N MET A 26 14.38 14.26 -18.73
CA MET A 26 15.26 14.06 -17.57
C MET A 26 14.89 15.00 -16.41
N ARG A 27 14.66 16.28 -16.70
CA ARG A 27 14.20 17.26 -15.70
C ARG A 27 12.84 16.90 -15.12
N HIS A 28 11.91 16.43 -15.95
CA HIS A 28 10.60 15.97 -15.49
C HIS A 28 10.74 14.77 -14.55
N GLU A 29 11.56 13.79 -14.91
CA GLU A 29 11.81 12.61 -14.07
C GLU A 29 12.48 12.96 -12.74
N GLU A 30 13.44 13.88 -12.74
CA GLU A 30 14.07 14.39 -11.51
C GLU A 30 13.05 15.05 -10.57
N ARG A 31 12.12 15.84 -11.12
CA ARG A 31 11.04 16.48 -10.34
C ARG A 31 10.08 15.45 -9.77
N LEU A 32 9.71 14.41 -10.53
CA LEU A 32 8.92 13.29 -10.03
C LEU A 32 9.64 12.59 -8.86
N LYS A 33 10.93 12.31 -9.00
CA LYS A 33 11.75 11.69 -7.95
C LYS A 33 11.82 12.56 -6.69
N LYS A 34 12.00 13.88 -6.84
CA LYS A 34 11.94 14.82 -5.70
C LYS A 34 10.61 14.71 -4.96
N GLY A 35 9.47 14.70 -5.67
CA GLY A 35 8.16 14.53 -5.08
C GLY A 35 8.02 13.21 -4.31
N MET A 36 8.50 12.10 -4.87
CA MET A 36 8.49 10.80 -4.21
C MET A 36 9.36 10.79 -2.94
N GLN A 37 10.53 11.41 -2.98
CA GLN A 37 11.44 11.51 -1.83
C GLN A 37 10.82 12.35 -0.70
N SER A 38 10.25 13.51 -1.03
CA SER A 38 9.55 14.36 -0.07
C SER A 38 8.39 13.62 0.61
N THR A 39 7.68 12.79 -0.15
CA THR A 39 6.61 11.95 0.42
C THR A 39 7.16 10.91 1.39
N ALA A 40 8.31 10.30 1.11
CA ALA A 40 8.91 9.35 2.04
C ALA A 40 9.28 10.04 3.38
N GLU A 41 9.82 11.25 3.33
CA GLU A 41 10.12 12.05 4.53
C GLU A 41 8.84 12.40 5.31
N TYR A 42 7.77 12.77 4.62
CA TYR A 42 6.46 13.05 5.21
C TYR A 42 5.86 11.80 5.87
N LEU A 43 5.85 10.67 5.18
CA LEU A 43 5.31 9.41 5.70
C LEU A 43 6.09 8.90 6.93
N ASN A 44 7.39 9.16 6.98
CA ASN A 44 8.24 8.84 8.13
C ASN A 44 8.10 9.86 9.28
N GLY A 45 7.32 10.93 9.09
CA GLY A 45 7.08 11.96 10.09
C GLY A 45 8.19 13.01 10.24
N THR A 46 9.19 13.01 9.35
CA THR A 46 10.28 13.98 9.35
C THR A 46 9.80 15.35 8.87
N LYS A 47 8.85 15.38 7.95
CA LYS A 47 8.23 16.60 7.41
C LYS A 47 6.75 16.65 7.78
N PRO A 48 6.22 17.81 8.21
CA PRO A 48 4.83 17.91 8.69
C PRO A 48 3.79 18.11 7.58
N SER A 49 4.15 18.65 6.43
CA SER A 49 3.21 19.09 5.38
C SER A 49 3.82 18.95 3.99
N LEU A 50 3.07 18.31 3.09
CA LEU A 50 3.44 18.19 1.67
C LEU A 50 3.16 19.48 0.89
N ALA A 51 2.11 20.20 1.26
CA ALA A 51 1.81 21.50 0.63
C ALA A 51 2.89 22.53 0.94
N ALA A 52 3.44 22.55 2.17
CA ALA A 52 4.54 23.42 2.53
C ALA A 52 5.79 23.10 1.69
N ILE A 53 6.14 21.80 1.57
CA ILE A 53 7.27 21.37 0.76
C ILE A 53 7.07 21.76 -0.71
N LEU A 54 5.87 21.56 -1.26
CA LEU A 54 5.55 21.94 -2.63
C LEU A 54 5.75 23.45 -2.85
N GLY A 55 5.39 24.25 -1.86
CA GLY A 55 5.55 25.71 -1.90
C GLY A 55 7.03 26.19 -1.85
N GLU A 56 7.97 25.35 -1.44
CA GLU A 56 9.41 25.65 -1.46
C GLU A 56 10.01 25.56 -2.88
N HIS A 57 9.27 25.02 -3.85
CA HIS A 57 9.71 24.83 -5.24
C HIS A 57 9.13 25.90 -6.18
N GLU A 58 9.76 26.06 -7.32
CA GLU A 58 9.28 26.97 -8.36
C GLU A 58 7.90 26.54 -8.89
N PRO A 59 6.96 27.48 -9.14
CA PRO A 59 5.61 27.16 -9.62
C PRO A 59 5.60 26.29 -10.89
N SER A 60 6.60 26.44 -11.76
CA SER A 60 6.77 25.64 -12.99
C SER A 60 7.07 24.17 -12.72
N GLU A 61 7.53 23.82 -11.52
CA GLU A 61 7.88 22.46 -11.12
C GLU A 61 6.75 21.76 -10.35
N HIS A 62 5.78 22.54 -9.81
CA HIS A 62 4.73 22.06 -8.91
C HIS A 62 3.95 20.87 -9.49
N ALA A 63 3.58 20.92 -10.78
CA ALA A 63 2.80 19.85 -11.40
C ALA A 63 3.54 18.49 -11.36
N SER A 64 4.83 18.49 -11.72
CA SER A 64 5.65 17.28 -11.76
C SER A 64 5.95 16.76 -10.34
N ILE A 65 6.32 17.65 -9.41
CA ILE A 65 6.61 17.29 -8.01
C ILE A 65 5.33 16.75 -7.35
N ARG A 66 4.19 17.44 -7.51
CA ARG A 66 2.88 16.99 -7.00
C ARG A 66 2.50 15.62 -7.55
N LYS A 67 2.72 15.39 -8.84
CA LYS A 67 2.48 14.07 -9.46
C LYS A 67 3.35 12.98 -8.80
N GLY A 68 4.62 13.25 -8.55
CA GLY A 68 5.52 12.35 -7.81
C GLY A 68 5.04 12.08 -6.39
N MET A 69 4.59 13.12 -5.67
CA MET A 69 4.02 13.00 -4.32
C MET A 69 2.78 12.11 -4.33
N LEU A 70 1.80 12.38 -5.18
CA LEU A 70 0.57 11.60 -5.28
C LEU A 70 0.83 10.15 -5.67
N THR A 71 1.71 9.90 -6.63
CA THR A 71 2.13 8.55 -7.01
C THR A 71 2.69 7.78 -5.82
N SER A 72 3.52 8.42 -5.00
CA SER A 72 4.10 7.80 -3.82
C SER A 72 3.06 7.56 -2.72
N LEU A 73 2.13 8.51 -2.49
CA LEU A 73 1.04 8.36 -1.53
C LEU A 73 0.13 7.19 -1.89
N LEU A 74 -0.29 7.09 -3.16
CA LEU A 74 -1.16 6.00 -3.64
C LEU A 74 -0.51 4.61 -3.49
N ARG A 75 0.82 4.51 -3.65
CA ARG A 75 1.58 3.27 -3.39
C ARG A 75 1.60 2.89 -1.92
N ASN A 76 1.39 3.85 -1.01
CA ASN A 76 1.35 3.62 0.43
C ASN A 76 -0.08 3.40 0.97
N LEU A 77 -1.06 3.18 0.10
CA LEU A 77 -2.38 2.69 0.45
C LEU A 77 -2.38 1.16 0.34
N PHE A 78 -2.46 0.47 1.47
CA PHE A 78 -2.45 -1.00 1.56
C PHE A 78 -3.34 -1.46 2.71
N LEU A 79 -3.60 -2.76 2.85
CA LEU A 79 -4.34 -3.30 3.98
C LEU A 79 -3.41 -3.38 5.21
N PRO A 80 -3.71 -2.68 6.33
CA PRO A 80 -2.80 -2.61 7.47
C PRO A 80 -2.83 -3.92 8.28
N ARG A 81 -1.66 -4.45 8.62
CA ARG A 81 -1.54 -5.65 9.46
C ARG A 81 -1.21 -5.33 10.91
N ASP A 82 -0.79 -4.10 11.18
CA ASP A 82 -0.37 -3.61 12.48
C ASP A 82 -0.70 -2.12 12.65
N GLU A 83 -0.45 -1.60 13.83
CA GLU A 83 -0.69 -0.20 14.18
C GLU A 83 0.19 0.78 13.39
N GLU A 84 1.42 0.38 13.07
CA GLU A 84 2.33 1.21 12.27
C GLU A 84 1.84 1.35 10.84
N GLY A 85 1.38 0.24 10.23
CA GLY A 85 0.72 0.24 8.93
C GLY A 85 -0.51 1.14 8.91
N THR A 86 -1.34 1.09 9.95
CA THR A 86 -2.52 1.95 10.10
C THR A 86 -2.12 3.42 10.12
N LYS A 87 -1.16 3.81 10.95
CA LYS A 87 -0.65 5.19 11.02
C LYS A 87 -0.06 5.67 9.70
N ARG A 88 0.60 4.77 8.97
CA ARG A 88 1.18 5.08 7.66
C ARG A 88 0.09 5.38 6.62
N ILE A 89 -0.98 4.59 6.58
CA ILE A 89 -2.13 4.82 5.70
C ILE A 89 -2.83 6.13 6.05
N GLU A 90 -3.08 6.40 7.33
CA GLU A 90 -3.69 7.65 7.78
C GLU A 90 -2.87 8.87 7.33
N ARG A 91 -1.54 8.79 7.40
CA ARG A 91 -0.67 9.85 6.88
C ARG A 91 -0.78 9.96 5.36
N ALA A 92 -0.80 8.84 4.64
CA ALA A 92 -0.92 8.84 3.18
C ALA A 92 -2.25 9.48 2.74
N VAL A 93 -3.36 9.11 3.36
CA VAL A 93 -4.68 9.68 3.11
C VAL A 93 -4.70 11.19 3.41
N ARG A 94 -4.14 11.59 4.53
CA ARG A 94 -4.03 13.00 4.92
C ARG A 94 -3.23 13.81 3.89
N GLY A 95 -2.13 13.25 3.39
CA GLY A 95 -1.32 13.86 2.33
C GLY A 95 -2.08 14.00 1.00
N ILE A 96 -2.89 13.00 0.62
CA ILE A 96 -3.74 13.08 -0.58
C ILE A 96 -4.76 14.21 -0.45
N ILE A 97 -5.45 14.30 0.69
CA ILE A 97 -6.42 15.37 0.96
C ILE A 97 -5.72 16.75 0.96
N GLU A 98 -4.56 16.84 1.59
CA GLU A 98 -3.79 18.09 1.65
C GLU A 98 -3.40 18.62 0.28
N LEU A 99 -2.95 17.73 -0.62
CA LEU A 99 -2.57 18.10 -1.99
C LEU A 99 -3.78 18.37 -2.91
N ASN A 100 -5.01 18.02 -2.49
CA ASN A 100 -6.24 18.17 -3.27
C ASN A 100 -7.34 18.93 -2.51
N LYS A 101 -6.98 19.96 -1.76
CA LYS A 101 -7.91 20.72 -0.88
C LYS A 101 -9.15 21.25 -1.59
N ASP A 102 -9.04 21.54 -2.88
CA ASP A 102 -10.13 22.14 -3.67
C ASP A 102 -11.06 21.10 -4.31
N THR A 103 -10.88 19.80 -3.99
CA THR A 103 -11.66 18.70 -4.57
C THR A 103 -12.35 17.89 -3.45
N PRO A 104 -13.58 18.28 -3.03
CA PRO A 104 -14.29 17.63 -1.92
C PRO A 104 -14.56 16.15 -2.16
N ASP A 105 -14.74 15.72 -3.41
CA ASP A 105 -14.98 14.32 -3.78
C ASP A 105 -13.79 13.43 -3.43
N ILE A 106 -12.56 13.92 -3.58
CA ILE A 106 -11.34 13.20 -3.16
C ILE A 106 -11.33 13.00 -1.64
N ALA A 107 -11.75 14.00 -0.87
CA ALA A 107 -11.83 13.89 0.58
C ALA A 107 -12.86 12.84 1.01
N ALA A 108 -14.04 12.80 0.36
CA ALA A 108 -15.07 11.81 0.61
C ALA A 108 -14.57 10.38 0.30
N LEU A 109 -13.94 10.20 -0.87
CA LEU A 109 -13.36 8.92 -1.26
C LEU A 109 -12.26 8.45 -0.30
N CYS A 110 -11.44 9.37 0.19
CA CYS A 110 -10.43 9.10 1.20
C CYS A 110 -11.04 8.66 2.55
N GLN A 111 -12.18 9.22 2.96
CA GLN A 111 -12.89 8.81 4.17
C GLN A 111 -13.46 7.39 4.03
N GLU A 112 -14.03 7.05 2.88
CA GLU A 112 -14.50 5.70 2.59
C GLU A 112 -13.35 4.69 2.63
N LEU A 113 -12.20 5.02 2.04
CA LEU A 113 -11.00 4.19 2.09
C LEU A 113 -10.52 3.97 3.54
N GLN A 114 -10.52 5.01 4.39
CA GLN A 114 -10.17 4.87 5.80
C GLN A 114 -11.17 3.95 6.53
N THR A 115 -12.45 4.06 6.23
CA THR A 115 -13.47 3.18 6.81
C THR A 115 -13.21 1.72 6.46
N ILE A 116 -12.93 1.43 5.19
CA ILE A 116 -12.63 0.07 4.72
C ILE A 116 -11.36 -0.49 5.35
N THR A 117 -10.29 0.29 5.43
CA THR A 117 -9.04 -0.17 6.06
C THR A 117 -9.19 -0.39 7.56
N SER A 118 -10.00 0.42 8.25
CA SER A 118 -10.35 0.21 9.66
C SER A 118 -11.18 -1.05 9.86
N GLN A 119 -12.21 -1.28 9.03
CA GLN A 119 -13.02 -2.49 9.06
C GLN A 119 -12.20 -3.75 8.80
N TYR A 120 -11.25 -3.69 7.85
CA TYR A 120 -10.32 -4.79 7.61
C TYR A 120 -9.53 -5.14 8.89
N GLY A 121 -8.96 -4.16 9.57
CA GLY A 121 -8.20 -4.38 10.80
C GLY A 121 -9.04 -5.03 11.91
N GLN A 122 -10.28 -4.54 12.10
CA GLN A 122 -11.22 -5.11 13.07
C GLN A 122 -11.61 -6.54 12.71
N HIS A 123 -11.95 -6.79 11.45
CA HIS A 123 -12.35 -8.12 10.97
C HIS A 123 -11.22 -9.13 11.10
N ARG A 124 -9.99 -8.71 10.75
CA ARG A 124 -8.79 -9.53 10.89
C ARG A 124 -8.55 -9.94 12.33
N THR A 125 -8.67 -9.01 13.28
CA THR A 125 -8.53 -9.29 14.71
C THR A 125 -9.63 -10.24 15.19
N GLN A 126 -10.88 -10.00 14.82
CA GLN A 126 -12.00 -10.85 15.19
C GLN A 126 -11.83 -12.30 14.69
N LEU A 127 -11.45 -12.47 13.42
CA LEU A 127 -11.22 -13.80 12.85
C LEU A 127 -10.06 -14.54 13.54
N TYR A 128 -8.99 -13.81 13.87
CA TYR A 128 -7.86 -14.37 14.59
C TYR A 128 -8.26 -14.87 15.97
N ASP A 129 -8.99 -14.06 16.74
CA ASP A 129 -9.45 -14.39 18.08
C ASP A 129 -10.47 -15.55 18.07
N GLN A 130 -11.37 -15.56 17.08
CA GLN A 130 -12.33 -16.66 16.89
C GLN A 130 -11.63 -17.98 16.59
N LEU A 131 -10.65 -17.98 15.68
CA LEU A 131 -9.85 -19.17 15.36
C LEU A 131 -9.09 -19.65 16.59
N LYS A 132 -8.47 -18.74 17.33
CA LYS A 132 -7.73 -19.05 18.56
C LYS A 132 -8.61 -19.73 19.60
N GLU A 133 -9.81 -19.20 19.82
CA GLU A 133 -10.76 -19.77 20.77
C GLU A 133 -11.29 -21.13 20.31
N GLN A 134 -11.62 -21.26 19.03
CA GLN A 134 -12.07 -22.52 18.45
C GLN A 134 -11.00 -23.63 18.59
N MET A 135 -9.76 -23.33 18.31
CA MET A 135 -8.65 -24.29 18.45
C MET A 135 -8.41 -24.65 19.92
N ARG A 136 -8.53 -23.68 20.84
CA ARG A 136 -8.43 -23.94 22.27
C ARG A 136 -9.49 -24.95 22.72
N MET A 137 -10.75 -24.75 22.35
CA MET A 137 -11.83 -25.67 22.65
C MET A 137 -11.62 -27.07 22.06
N GLN A 138 -11.08 -27.17 20.84
CA GLN A 138 -10.78 -28.45 20.23
C GLN A 138 -9.69 -29.22 20.99
N ILE A 139 -8.64 -28.51 21.40
CA ILE A 139 -7.55 -29.11 22.21
C ILE A 139 -8.10 -29.60 23.56
N GLU A 140 -8.90 -28.78 24.21
CA GLU A 140 -9.55 -29.14 25.48
C GLU A 140 -10.40 -30.41 25.37
N GLN A 141 -11.25 -30.48 24.36
CA GLN A 141 -12.08 -31.67 24.12
C GLN A 141 -11.22 -32.92 23.83
N MET A 142 -10.15 -32.77 23.08
CA MET A 142 -9.23 -33.87 22.80
C MET A 142 -8.54 -34.38 24.07
N LEU A 143 -8.10 -33.47 24.95
CA LEU A 143 -7.48 -33.83 26.22
C LEU A 143 -8.47 -34.52 27.19
N MET A 144 -9.69 -34.01 27.27
CA MET A 144 -10.75 -34.65 28.07
C MET A 144 -11.03 -36.07 27.58
N ARG A 145 -11.12 -36.30 26.27
CA ARG A 145 -11.32 -37.65 25.71
C ARG A 145 -10.17 -38.61 26.03
N LYS A 146 -8.95 -38.09 26.18
CA LYS A 146 -7.78 -38.89 26.59
C LYS A 146 -7.66 -39.07 28.10
N GLY A 147 -8.62 -38.58 28.89
CA GLY A 147 -8.58 -38.65 30.37
C GLY A 147 -7.51 -37.78 31.01
N MET A 148 -6.95 -36.83 30.26
CA MET A 148 -5.90 -35.93 30.72
C MET A 148 -6.54 -34.66 31.33
N LYS A 149 -6.35 -34.43 32.61
CA LYS A 149 -6.61 -33.14 33.25
C LYS A 149 -5.46 -32.20 32.99
N ALA A 150 -5.41 -31.53 31.82
CA ALA A 150 -4.42 -30.50 31.55
C ALA A 150 -5.01 -29.12 31.86
N ASP A 151 -4.19 -28.26 32.40
CA ASP A 151 -4.50 -26.84 32.54
C ASP A 151 -4.44 -26.18 31.16
N THR A 152 -5.57 -26.14 30.47
CA THR A 152 -5.70 -25.61 29.10
C THR A 152 -5.39 -24.13 29.00
N SER A 153 -5.36 -23.40 30.14
CA SER A 153 -4.96 -21.99 30.17
C SER A 153 -3.51 -21.75 29.79
N LYS A 154 -2.67 -22.80 29.88
CA LYS A 154 -1.23 -22.77 29.53
C LYS A 154 -0.94 -23.19 28.08
N ILE A 155 -1.97 -23.63 27.35
CA ILE A 155 -1.80 -24.07 25.96
C ILE A 155 -2.03 -22.86 25.05
N ASP A 156 -1.02 -22.51 24.28
CA ASP A 156 -1.17 -21.49 23.22
C ASP A 156 -1.52 -22.17 21.89
N PRO A 157 -2.78 -22.08 21.44
CA PRO A 157 -3.21 -22.69 20.19
C PRO A 157 -2.47 -22.16 18.95
N THR A 158 -1.90 -20.96 19.04
CA THR A 158 -1.20 -20.32 17.90
C THR A 158 0.10 -21.04 17.54
N MET A 159 0.63 -21.86 18.45
CA MET A 159 1.82 -22.69 18.21
C MET A 159 1.52 -23.94 17.38
N GLU A 160 0.25 -24.35 17.28
CA GLU A 160 -0.14 -25.52 16.52
C GLU A 160 -0.01 -25.31 15.00
N PRO A 161 0.54 -26.30 14.25
CA PRO A 161 0.64 -26.18 12.79
C PRO A 161 -0.70 -25.97 12.11
N GLN A 162 -1.77 -26.60 12.62
CA GLN A 162 -3.13 -26.46 12.09
C GLN A 162 -3.66 -25.04 12.25
N PHE A 163 -3.33 -24.35 13.35
CA PHE A 163 -3.70 -22.95 13.52
C PHE A 163 -3.09 -22.08 12.42
N LYS A 164 -1.78 -22.25 12.19
CA LYS A 164 -1.05 -21.47 11.18
C LYS A 164 -1.61 -21.68 9.78
N GLU A 165 -1.93 -22.94 9.45
CA GLU A 165 -2.50 -23.29 8.15
C GLU A 165 -3.90 -22.67 7.97
N GLN A 166 -4.77 -22.81 8.95
CA GLN A 166 -6.13 -22.25 8.91
C GLN A 166 -6.10 -20.73 8.90
N TRP A 167 -5.25 -20.12 9.72
CA TRP A 167 -5.07 -18.67 9.74
C TRP A 167 -4.61 -18.13 8.38
N THR A 168 -3.62 -18.77 7.76
CA THR A 168 -3.14 -18.36 6.42
C THR A 168 -4.27 -18.36 5.39
N ARG A 169 -5.15 -19.37 5.40
CA ARG A 169 -6.31 -19.44 4.49
C ARG A 169 -7.31 -18.31 4.75
N LEU A 170 -7.70 -18.12 6.01
CA LEU A 170 -8.64 -17.06 6.40
C LEU A 170 -8.09 -15.68 6.06
N GLU A 171 -6.80 -15.44 6.34
CA GLU A 171 -6.15 -14.17 6.03
C GLU A 171 -6.10 -13.94 4.52
N MET A 172 -5.79 -14.94 3.70
CA MET A 172 -5.80 -14.83 2.25
C MET A 172 -7.19 -14.49 1.68
N ASP A 173 -8.24 -15.13 2.19
CA ASP A 173 -9.62 -14.87 1.77
C ASP A 173 -10.03 -13.43 2.15
N LEU A 174 -9.69 -13.00 3.35
CA LEU A 174 -9.96 -11.64 3.82
C LEU A 174 -9.20 -10.60 3.00
N ASP A 175 -7.89 -10.82 2.77
CA ASP A 175 -7.03 -9.98 1.95
C ASP A 175 -7.57 -9.87 0.52
N GLY A 176 -8.09 -10.96 -0.05
CA GLY A 176 -8.71 -10.97 -1.37
C GLY A 176 -9.95 -10.08 -1.45
N GLN A 177 -10.85 -10.17 -0.47
CA GLN A 177 -12.08 -9.39 -0.42
C GLN A 177 -11.81 -7.89 -0.27
N TYR A 178 -11.03 -7.52 0.75
CA TYR A 178 -10.71 -6.12 1.02
C TYR A 178 -9.73 -5.53 -0.01
N GLY A 179 -8.83 -6.36 -0.55
CA GLY A 179 -7.88 -5.95 -1.58
C GLY A 179 -8.55 -5.48 -2.86
N GLN A 180 -9.61 -6.18 -3.31
CA GLN A 180 -10.38 -5.75 -4.48
C GLN A 180 -11.02 -4.37 -4.27
N ALA A 181 -11.64 -4.14 -3.12
CA ALA A 181 -12.21 -2.84 -2.79
C ALA A 181 -11.14 -1.75 -2.74
N LEU A 182 -10.00 -2.02 -2.07
CA LEU A 182 -8.89 -1.08 -1.99
C LEU A 182 -8.35 -0.68 -3.37
N GLU A 183 -8.17 -1.65 -4.28
CA GLU A 183 -7.68 -1.35 -5.63
C GLU A 183 -8.68 -0.53 -6.45
N GLN A 184 -10.00 -0.70 -6.25
CA GLN A 184 -11.00 0.15 -6.86
C GLN A 184 -10.89 1.60 -6.37
N PHE A 185 -10.73 1.82 -5.06
CA PHE A 185 -10.49 3.17 -4.50
C PHE A 185 -9.20 3.80 -5.03
N LYS A 186 -8.14 3.03 -5.11
CA LYS A 186 -6.86 3.50 -5.67
C LYS A 186 -6.98 3.89 -7.14
N ALA A 187 -7.72 3.12 -7.93
CA ALA A 187 -7.97 3.43 -9.33
C ALA A 187 -8.75 4.74 -9.48
N GLN A 188 -9.82 4.93 -8.71
CA GLN A 188 -10.59 6.18 -8.71
C GLN A 188 -9.75 7.38 -8.26
N LEU A 189 -8.98 7.24 -7.19
CA LEU A 189 -8.07 8.30 -6.73
C LEU A 189 -7.03 8.63 -7.80
N LYS A 190 -6.51 7.63 -8.49
CA LYS A 190 -5.55 7.81 -9.58
C LYS A 190 -6.16 8.62 -10.72
N ASP A 191 -7.36 8.26 -11.17
CA ASP A 191 -8.06 8.97 -12.24
C ASP A 191 -8.35 10.43 -11.85
N TRP A 192 -8.84 10.66 -10.63
CA TRP A 192 -9.21 12.00 -10.16
C TRP A 192 -8.00 12.90 -9.87
N THR A 193 -6.86 12.31 -9.52
CA THR A 193 -5.62 13.06 -9.26
C THR A 193 -4.73 13.24 -10.50
N GLY A 194 -5.02 12.53 -11.59
CA GLY A 194 -4.29 12.61 -12.86
C GLY A 194 -2.90 11.96 -12.81
N VAL A 195 -2.70 10.88 -12.06
CA VAL A 195 -1.40 10.20 -11.88
C VAL A 195 -1.41 8.75 -12.35
#